data_f64eb8ee086e96985158ca197e81cb1e
#
_entry.id   f64eb8ee086e96985158ca197e81cb1e
#
_cell.length_a   1.000
_cell.length_b   1.000
_cell.length_c   1.000
_cell.angle_alpha   90.00
_cell.angle_beta   90.00
_cell.angle_gamma   90.00
#
_symmetry.space_group_name_H-M   'P 1'
#
loop_
_entity.id
_entity.type
_entity.pdbx_description
1 polymer ?
#
loop_
_entity_poly.entity_id
_entity_poly.type
_entity_poly.pdbx_seq_one_letter_code
_entity_poly.pdbx_strand_id
1 'polypeptide(L)'
;MLHLKKSEFALTTTPSNRGLSHRSNVKHYSAARFVRWFMGLHIEWRKQPNDLGEHRMMLFALPGVGNVGKTAIDGLTQVNQCEELVRLHHTALPPLAELDEDGLLTPPHLSLSAIESSTGVRILTLSGTSQPLDPEHQGSLAHALMHWLSDQGVSELYVLAGLMDSPTRKECFIVPSSKEHRINLETAGVDVRRDEPSSGAIGLTALMASLGPLHGIHSACAIATTVGSSGDVFASQRLLEALDGWFDLGIALPADAQAMLSEKLASLAPKSKEDYVAELTESPDAFYM
;
A
#
# COMPACT_ATOMS: atom_id res chain seq x y z
N MET A 1 -18.26 29.77 -31.08
CA MET A 1 -19.25 28.86 -31.72
C MET A 1 -18.49 27.92 -32.64
N LEU A 2 -18.05 26.77 -32.14
CA LEU A 2 -17.46 25.70 -32.97
C LEU A 2 -17.86 24.36 -32.33
N HIS A 3 -18.77 23.67 -33.03
CA HIS A 3 -19.23 22.33 -32.75
C HIS A 3 -18.14 21.30 -33.10
N LEU A 4 -17.70 20.49 -32.18
CA LEU A 4 -16.93 19.28 -32.46
C LEU A 4 -17.88 18.06 -32.41
N LYS A 5 -18.05 17.42 -33.56
CA LYS A 5 -18.82 16.19 -33.75
C LYS A 5 -18.10 14.99 -33.13
N LYS A 6 -18.86 14.20 -32.35
CA LYS A 6 -18.49 12.84 -31.94
C LYS A 6 -18.58 11.93 -33.20
N SER A 7 -17.52 11.19 -33.50
CA SER A 7 -17.55 10.08 -34.45
C SER A 7 -17.56 8.76 -33.68
N GLU A 8 -18.70 8.06 -33.72
CA GLU A 8 -18.83 6.66 -33.33
C GLU A 8 -18.28 5.78 -34.45
N PHE A 9 -17.32 4.92 -34.15
CA PHE A 9 -16.94 3.82 -35.04
C PHE A 9 -17.54 2.52 -34.48
N ALA A 10 -18.60 2.05 -35.10
CA ALA A 10 -19.13 0.71 -34.95
C ALA A 10 -18.52 -0.19 -36.02
N LEU A 11 -17.75 -1.18 -35.66
CA LEU A 11 -17.35 -2.28 -36.53
C LEU A 11 -18.24 -3.48 -36.26
N THR A 12 -19.19 -3.72 -37.15
CA THR A 12 -19.96 -4.95 -37.29
C THR A 12 -19.22 -5.93 -38.17
N THR A 13 -18.77 -7.05 -37.64
CA THR A 13 -18.45 -8.24 -38.47
C THR A 13 -19.20 -9.45 -37.91
N THR A 14 -20.09 -9.96 -38.74
CA THR A 14 -20.76 -11.25 -38.58
C THR A 14 -19.83 -12.39 -38.96
N PRO A 15 -19.68 -13.48 -38.18
CA PRO A 15 -19.05 -14.71 -38.63
C PRO A 15 -20.10 -15.73 -39.04
N SER A 16 -19.88 -16.36 -40.18
CA SER A 16 -20.63 -17.48 -40.72
C SER A 16 -20.36 -18.77 -39.95
N ASN A 17 -21.44 -19.48 -39.73
CA ASN A 17 -21.55 -20.75 -39.04
C ASN A 17 -20.97 -21.90 -39.90
N ARG A 18 -19.99 -22.69 -39.36
CA ARG A 18 -19.79 -24.11 -39.68
C ARG A 18 -19.31 -24.82 -38.43
N GLY A 19 -20.10 -25.84 -38.02
CA GLY A 19 -19.93 -26.58 -36.80
C GLY A 19 -18.72 -27.50 -36.78
N LEU A 20 -18.21 -27.70 -35.57
CA LEU A 20 -17.59 -28.94 -35.11
C LEU A 20 -17.71 -28.96 -33.59
N SER A 21 -18.37 -30.05 -33.08
CA SER A 21 -18.58 -30.29 -31.67
C SER A 21 -17.29 -30.78 -31.01
N HIS A 22 -16.75 -30.00 -30.11
CA HIS A 22 -15.90 -30.51 -29.02
C HIS A 22 -16.25 -29.71 -27.75
N ARG A 23 -16.92 -30.41 -26.82
CA ARG A 23 -17.13 -29.90 -25.46
C ARG A 23 -15.79 -29.88 -24.71
N SER A 24 -15.15 -28.75 -24.66
CA SER A 24 -14.15 -28.43 -23.65
C SER A 24 -14.72 -27.38 -22.72
N ASN A 25 -14.78 -27.67 -21.42
CA ASN A 25 -15.13 -26.74 -20.35
C ASN A 25 -14.08 -25.62 -20.33
N VAL A 26 -14.23 -24.60 -21.15
CA VAL A 26 -13.51 -23.34 -21.01
C VAL A 26 -14.33 -22.52 -20.03
N LYS A 27 -13.83 -22.39 -18.80
CA LYS A 27 -14.31 -21.39 -17.85
C LYS A 27 -14.16 -20.03 -18.53
N HIS A 28 -15.27 -19.38 -18.85
CA HIS A 28 -15.29 -18.02 -19.37
C HIS A 28 -14.77 -17.07 -18.30
N TYR A 29 -13.50 -16.68 -18.37
CA TYR A 29 -12.99 -15.49 -17.72
C TYR A 29 -13.46 -14.27 -18.53
N SER A 30 -14.70 -13.86 -18.31
CA SER A 30 -15.24 -12.59 -18.82
C SER A 30 -15.48 -11.65 -17.64
N ALA A 31 -14.40 -11.20 -17.00
CA ALA A 31 -14.44 -9.97 -16.26
C ALA A 31 -13.86 -8.91 -17.19
N ALA A 32 -14.69 -8.09 -17.80
CA ALA A 32 -14.24 -6.87 -18.46
C ALA A 32 -13.54 -6.03 -17.39
N ARG A 33 -12.20 -6.02 -17.37
CA ARG A 33 -11.41 -5.16 -16.49
C ARG A 33 -11.71 -3.73 -16.90
N PHE A 34 -12.46 -2.99 -16.09
CA PHE A 34 -12.67 -1.57 -16.28
C PHE A 34 -11.38 -0.84 -15.90
N VAL A 35 -10.64 -0.43 -16.92
CA VAL A 35 -9.43 0.36 -16.80
C VAL A 35 -9.78 1.82 -16.97
N ARG A 36 -9.50 2.66 -15.99
CA ARG A 36 -9.69 4.09 -16.02
C ARG A 36 -8.34 4.81 -15.85
N TRP A 37 -8.02 5.72 -16.77
CA TRP A 37 -6.86 6.61 -16.64
C TRP A 37 -7.24 7.85 -15.84
N PHE A 38 -6.45 8.17 -14.82
CA PHE A 38 -6.65 9.33 -13.98
C PHE A 38 -5.29 9.95 -13.62
N MET A 39 -4.98 11.14 -14.16
CA MET A 39 -3.72 11.87 -13.90
C MET A 39 -2.46 10.99 -14.01
N GLY A 40 -2.37 10.13 -15.02
CA GLY A 40 -1.28 9.17 -15.19
C GLY A 40 -1.42 7.90 -14.36
N LEU A 41 -2.42 7.81 -13.49
CA LEU A 41 -2.75 6.62 -12.71
C LEU A 41 -3.66 5.72 -13.54
N HIS A 42 -3.25 4.47 -13.68
CA HIS A 42 -4.04 3.43 -14.32
C HIS A 42 -4.64 2.54 -13.22
N ILE A 43 -5.97 2.50 -13.14
CA ILE A 43 -6.71 1.88 -12.06
C ILE A 43 -7.28 0.54 -12.54
N GLU A 44 -6.82 -0.54 -11.97
CA GLU A 44 -7.29 -1.90 -12.24
C GLU A 44 -8.10 -2.39 -11.04
N TRP A 45 -9.44 -2.37 -11.15
CA TRP A 45 -10.31 -2.94 -10.14
C TRP A 45 -10.28 -4.46 -10.18
N ARG A 46 -10.07 -5.07 -9.02
CA ARG A 46 -10.02 -6.54 -8.86
C ARG A 46 -11.38 -7.12 -8.50
N LYS A 47 -12.33 -6.27 -8.10
CA LYS A 47 -13.65 -6.62 -7.59
C LYS A 47 -14.73 -5.66 -8.13
N GLN A 48 -15.98 -6.14 -8.14
CA GLN A 48 -17.19 -5.35 -8.38
C GLN A 48 -18.02 -5.27 -7.09
N PRO A 49 -18.69 -4.16 -6.75
CA PRO A 49 -18.66 -2.87 -7.46
C PRO A 49 -17.29 -2.19 -7.40
N ASN A 50 -17.04 -1.23 -8.30
CA ASN A 50 -15.80 -0.46 -8.35
C ASN A 50 -15.82 0.66 -7.29
N ASP A 51 -15.85 0.29 -6.03
CA ASP A 51 -15.78 1.19 -4.87
C ASP A 51 -14.93 0.56 -3.74
N LEU A 52 -14.47 1.37 -2.80
CA LEU A 52 -13.67 0.90 -1.67
C LEU A 52 -14.53 0.40 -0.50
N GLY A 53 -15.84 0.65 -0.52
CA GLY A 53 -16.75 0.37 0.59
C GLY A 53 -16.53 1.27 1.81
N GLU A 54 -17.39 1.12 2.80
CA GLU A 54 -17.20 1.80 4.09
C GLU A 54 -15.94 1.29 4.78
N HIS A 55 -15.15 2.17 5.34
CA HIS A 55 -13.88 1.86 6.02
C HIS A 55 -13.57 2.89 7.11
N ARG A 56 -12.82 2.48 8.11
CA ARG A 56 -12.45 3.34 9.25
C ARG A 56 -11.33 4.31 8.88
N MET A 57 -10.29 3.81 8.23
CA MET A 57 -9.11 4.57 7.81
C MET A 57 -8.31 3.81 6.75
N MET A 58 -7.30 4.48 6.21
CA MET A 58 -6.31 3.86 5.33
C MET A 58 -4.93 3.88 5.96
N LEU A 59 -4.20 2.76 5.86
CA LEU A 59 -2.79 2.64 6.20
C LEU A 59 -1.97 2.59 4.89
N PHE A 60 -0.91 3.37 4.81
CA PHE A 60 -0.02 3.40 3.65
C PHE A 60 1.42 3.14 4.06
N ALA A 61 2.11 2.27 3.36
CA ALA A 61 3.55 2.10 3.50
C ALA A 61 4.21 1.59 2.21
N LEU A 62 5.44 2.02 2.00
CA LEU A 62 6.37 1.48 1.02
C LEU A 62 7.68 1.12 1.72
N PRO A 63 8.58 0.35 1.06
CA PRO A 63 9.90 0.08 1.59
C PRO A 63 10.63 1.36 2.01
N GLY A 64 11.15 1.41 3.22
CA GLY A 64 11.81 2.57 3.81
C GLY A 64 12.72 2.18 4.97
N VAL A 65 12.98 3.12 5.89
CA VAL A 65 13.88 2.91 7.04
C VAL A 65 13.43 1.71 7.87
N GLY A 66 14.31 0.71 8.00
CA GLY A 66 14.02 -0.54 8.69
C GLY A 66 12.87 -1.37 8.11
N ASN A 67 12.33 -0.98 6.95
CA ASN A 67 11.10 -1.54 6.36
C ASN A 67 9.91 -1.61 7.32
N VAL A 68 9.92 -0.82 8.39
CA VAL A 68 8.95 -0.89 9.49
C VAL A 68 7.50 -0.85 9.00
N GLY A 69 7.14 0.17 8.22
CA GLY A 69 5.77 0.33 7.73
C GLY A 69 5.37 -0.76 6.74
N LYS A 70 6.26 -1.10 5.80
CA LYS A 70 6.00 -2.16 4.81
C LYS A 70 5.78 -3.50 5.48
N THR A 71 6.67 -3.89 6.41
CA THR A 71 6.56 -5.14 7.16
C THR A 71 5.28 -5.19 8.01
N ALA A 72 4.88 -4.05 8.59
CA ALA A 72 3.62 -3.95 9.33
C ALA A 72 2.40 -4.23 8.43
N ILE A 73 2.30 -3.60 7.26
CA ILE A 73 1.19 -3.85 6.31
C ILE A 73 1.22 -5.29 5.81
N ASP A 74 2.38 -5.82 5.42
CA ASP A 74 2.49 -7.21 4.93
C ASP A 74 2.06 -8.21 6.00
N GLY A 75 2.46 -7.99 7.24
CA GLY A 75 1.99 -8.79 8.37
C GLY A 75 0.47 -8.74 8.55
N LEU A 76 -0.12 -7.54 8.51
CA LEU A 76 -1.58 -7.38 8.63
C LEU A 76 -2.32 -8.11 7.51
N THR A 77 -1.87 -7.99 6.26
CA THR A 77 -2.51 -8.62 5.11
C THR A 77 -2.40 -10.14 5.11
N GLN A 78 -1.37 -10.69 5.77
CA GLN A 78 -1.18 -12.14 5.87
C GLN A 78 -1.97 -12.80 7.00
N VAL A 79 -2.16 -12.11 8.13
CA VAL A 79 -2.81 -12.72 9.30
C VAL A 79 -4.31 -12.45 9.40
N ASN A 80 -4.82 -11.45 8.69
CA ASN A 80 -6.24 -11.11 8.67
C ASN A 80 -6.89 -11.56 7.35
N GLN A 81 -8.22 -11.57 7.35
CA GLN A 81 -8.95 -11.71 6.09
C GLN A 81 -8.69 -10.46 5.25
N CYS A 82 -7.97 -10.65 4.15
CA CYS A 82 -7.52 -9.59 3.26
C CYS A 82 -8.10 -9.79 1.86
N GLU A 83 -8.61 -8.73 1.25
CA GLU A 83 -9.15 -8.72 -0.10
C GLU A 83 -8.48 -7.62 -0.93
N GLU A 84 -7.75 -7.97 -2.00
CA GLU A 84 -7.21 -7.00 -2.95
C GLU A 84 -8.34 -6.38 -3.76
N LEU A 85 -8.57 -5.08 -3.61
CA LEU A 85 -9.63 -4.33 -4.29
C LEU A 85 -9.17 -3.71 -5.60
N VAL A 86 -7.96 -3.13 -5.59
CA VAL A 86 -7.46 -2.31 -6.70
C VAL A 86 -5.95 -2.48 -6.84
N ARG A 87 -5.47 -2.56 -8.08
CA ARG A 87 -4.07 -2.33 -8.45
C ARG A 87 -3.94 -0.97 -9.11
N LEU A 88 -3.01 -0.17 -8.61
CA LEU A 88 -2.73 1.17 -9.09
C LEU A 88 -1.38 1.17 -9.80
N HIS A 89 -1.41 1.32 -11.13
CA HIS A 89 -0.21 1.37 -11.96
C HIS A 89 0.13 2.82 -12.29
N HIS A 90 1.41 3.15 -12.28
CA HIS A 90 1.88 4.48 -12.67
C HIS A 90 3.29 4.40 -13.25
N THR A 91 3.58 5.24 -14.22
CA THR A 91 4.89 5.27 -14.92
C THR A 91 6.06 5.69 -14.01
N ALA A 92 5.77 6.28 -12.86
CA ALA A 92 6.78 6.60 -11.84
C ALA A 92 7.29 5.36 -11.08
N LEU A 93 6.53 4.26 -11.07
CA LEU A 93 6.98 3.03 -10.41
C LEU A 93 8.17 2.43 -11.16
N PRO A 94 9.13 1.81 -10.44
CA PRO A 94 10.25 1.14 -11.08
C PRO A 94 9.78 0.09 -12.10
N PRO A 95 10.50 -0.10 -13.21
CA PRO A 95 10.12 -1.04 -14.27
C PRO A 95 10.42 -2.50 -13.86
N LEU A 96 9.81 -2.93 -12.78
CA LEU A 96 9.94 -4.27 -12.23
C LEU A 96 8.63 -5.03 -12.45
N ALA A 97 8.64 -6.01 -13.36
CA ALA A 97 7.53 -6.96 -13.48
C ALA A 97 7.73 -8.12 -12.51
N GLU A 98 6.66 -8.53 -11.86
CA GLU A 98 6.67 -9.59 -10.85
C GLU A 98 5.92 -10.82 -11.36
N LEU A 99 6.31 -12.00 -10.92
CA LEU A 99 5.54 -13.23 -11.14
C LEU A 99 4.46 -13.32 -10.06
N ASP A 100 3.22 -13.52 -10.50
CA ASP A 100 2.11 -13.83 -9.59
C ASP A 100 2.08 -15.33 -9.24
N GLU A 101 1.12 -15.72 -8.39
CA GLU A 101 0.95 -17.11 -7.94
C GLU A 101 0.66 -18.10 -9.08
N ASP A 102 0.12 -17.61 -10.20
CA ASP A 102 -0.15 -18.39 -11.42
C ASP A 102 1.06 -18.43 -12.37
N GLY A 103 2.20 -17.80 -12.00
CA GLY A 103 3.41 -17.71 -12.81
C GLY A 103 3.29 -16.73 -13.98
N LEU A 104 2.39 -15.74 -13.90
CA LEU A 104 2.21 -14.72 -14.91
C LEU A 104 2.95 -13.43 -14.54
N LEU A 105 3.55 -12.78 -15.53
CA LEU A 105 4.17 -11.48 -15.33
C LEU A 105 3.11 -10.40 -15.10
N THR A 106 3.18 -9.74 -13.96
CA THR A 106 2.37 -8.59 -13.60
C THR A 106 3.18 -7.31 -13.68
N PRO A 107 2.63 -6.20 -14.22
CA PRO A 107 3.33 -4.92 -14.25
C PRO A 107 3.47 -4.33 -12.84
N PRO A 108 4.45 -3.42 -12.62
CA PRO A 108 4.61 -2.76 -11.34
C PRO A 108 3.33 -2.02 -10.92
N HIS A 109 2.94 -2.19 -9.65
CA HIS A 109 1.72 -1.60 -9.12
C HIS A 109 1.82 -1.35 -7.61
N LEU A 110 0.90 -0.53 -7.12
CA LEU A 110 0.56 -0.47 -5.70
C LEU A 110 -0.74 -1.26 -5.51
N SER A 111 -0.76 -2.15 -4.52
CA SER A 111 -1.95 -2.92 -4.15
C SER A 111 -2.72 -2.18 -3.06
N LEU A 112 -4.01 -1.92 -3.32
CA LEU A 112 -4.96 -1.45 -2.35
C LEU A 112 -5.86 -2.61 -1.93
N SER A 113 -5.82 -2.94 -0.64
CA SER A 113 -6.56 -4.06 -0.08
C SER A 113 -7.43 -3.61 1.09
N ALA A 114 -8.51 -4.34 1.34
CA ALA A 114 -9.31 -4.21 2.54
C ALA A 114 -8.99 -5.35 3.50
N ILE A 115 -8.88 -5.00 4.78
CA ILE A 115 -8.68 -5.92 5.89
C ILE A 115 -9.91 -5.82 6.80
N GLU A 116 -10.47 -6.96 7.17
CA GLU A 116 -11.44 -7.09 8.24
C GLU A 116 -10.70 -7.47 9.52
N SER A 117 -10.73 -6.60 10.53
CA SER A 117 -10.09 -6.85 11.83
C SER A 117 -10.90 -7.85 12.68
N SER A 118 -10.33 -8.29 13.79
CA SER A 118 -10.99 -9.21 14.74
C SER A 118 -12.26 -8.62 15.39
N THR A 119 -12.37 -7.30 15.43
CA THR A 119 -13.56 -6.57 15.95
C THR A 119 -14.55 -6.18 14.86
N GLY A 120 -14.31 -6.60 13.60
CA GLY A 120 -15.16 -6.24 12.46
C GLY A 120 -14.94 -4.83 11.93
N VAL A 121 -13.85 -4.17 12.33
CA VAL A 121 -13.45 -2.88 11.76
C VAL A 121 -12.77 -3.10 10.42
N ARG A 122 -13.30 -2.46 9.37
CA ARG A 122 -12.69 -2.51 8.03
C ARG A 122 -11.66 -1.41 7.89
N ILE A 123 -10.45 -1.81 7.51
CA ILE A 123 -9.29 -0.94 7.30
C ILE A 123 -8.79 -1.13 5.87
N LEU A 124 -8.44 -0.04 5.19
CA LEU A 124 -7.78 -0.11 3.89
C LEU A 124 -6.27 -0.10 4.08
N THR A 125 -5.57 -0.86 3.25
CA THR A 125 -4.10 -0.80 3.16
C THR A 125 -3.70 -0.49 1.73
N LEU A 126 -2.71 0.37 1.56
CA LEU A 126 -2.08 0.66 0.27
C LEU A 126 -0.58 0.43 0.41
N SER A 127 -0.04 -0.47 -0.40
CA SER A 127 1.38 -0.81 -0.35
C SER A 127 1.91 -1.24 -1.72
N GLY A 128 3.22 -1.38 -1.83
CA GLY A 128 3.91 -1.86 -3.03
C GLY A 128 5.30 -2.38 -2.71
N THR A 129 5.96 -2.97 -3.69
CA THR A 129 7.27 -3.60 -3.52
C THR A 129 8.42 -2.60 -3.55
N SER A 130 8.21 -1.41 -4.12
CA SER A 130 9.26 -0.40 -4.26
C SER A 130 8.70 1.02 -4.32
N GLN A 131 9.56 1.99 -3.98
CA GLN A 131 9.28 3.41 -4.18
C GLN A 131 9.73 3.87 -5.58
N PRO A 132 9.12 4.94 -6.14
CA PRO A 132 9.67 5.62 -7.31
C PRO A 132 11.11 6.06 -7.07
N LEU A 133 11.99 5.76 -8.02
CA LEU A 133 13.42 6.07 -7.90
C LEU A 133 13.70 7.55 -8.16
N ASP A 134 12.92 8.18 -9.04
CA ASP A 134 13.10 9.57 -9.44
C ASP A 134 12.27 10.50 -8.53
N PRO A 135 12.90 11.45 -7.82
CA PRO A 135 12.20 12.41 -6.97
C PRO A 135 11.13 13.26 -7.69
N GLU A 136 11.35 13.60 -8.97
CA GLU A 136 10.38 14.39 -9.75
C GLU A 136 9.07 13.63 -9.95
N HIS A 137 9.16 12.31 -10.15
CA HIS A 137 8.01 11.45 -10.33
C HIS A 137 7.27 11.14 -9.01
N GLN A 138 7.95 11.23 -7.86
CA GLN A 138 7.30 11.03 -6.55
C GLN A 138 6.18 12.05 -6.30
N GLY A 139 6.42 13.32 -6.63
CA GLY A 139 5.42 14.38 -6.49
C GLY A 139 4.18 14.13 -7.34
N SER A 140 4.35 13.82 -8.61
CA SER A 140 3.23 13.55 -9.54
C SER A 140 2.41 12.35 -9.10
N LEU A 141 3.06 11.27 -8.67
CA LEU A 141 2.38 10.07 -8.17
C LEU A 141 1.63 10.37 -6.86
N ALA A 142 2.27 11.09 -5.91
CA ALA A 142 1.62 11.45 -4.66
C ALA A 142 0.33 12.25 -4.89
N HIS A 143 0.37 13.28 -5.73
CA HIS A 143 -0.82 14.08 -6.06
C HIS A 143 -1.90 13.24 -6.76
N ALA A 144 -1.53 12.38 -7.70
CA ALA A 144 -2.48 11.50 -8.38
C ALA A 144 -3.15 10.54 -7.40
N LEU A 145 -2.38 9.91 -6.50
CA LEU A 145 -2.90 9.03 -5.46
C LEU A 145 -3.84 9.78 -4.51
N MET A 146 -3.40 10.90 -3.93
CA MET A 146 -4.19 11.66 -2.96
C MET A 146 -5.50 12.18 -3.53
N HIS A 147 -5.47 12.65 -4.78
CA HIS A 147 -6.69 13.10 -5.46
C HIS A 147 -7.65 11.92 -5.66
N TRP A 148 -7.13 10.80 -6.20
CA TRP A 148 -7.97 9.62 -6.44
C TRP A 148 -8.54 9.05 -5.13
N LEU A 149 -7.74 8.95 -4.06
CA LEU A 149 -8.19 8.48 -2.75
C LEU A 149 -9.29 9.38 -2.17
N SER A 150 -9.15 10.70 -2.30
CA SER A 150 -10.20 11.67 -1.91
C SER A 150 -11.49 11.43 -2.69
N ASP A 151 -11.42 11.23 -4.02
CA ASP A 151 -12.58 10.91 -4.87
C ASP A 151 -13.24 9.57 -4.49
N GLN A 152 -12.49 8.64 -3.91
CA GLN A 152 -12.99 7.35 -3.41
C GLN A 152 -13.51 7.43 -1.95
N GLY A 153 -13.54 8.62 -1.34
CA GLY A 153 -14.08 8.83 -0.01
C GLY A 153 -13.13 8.51 1.15
N VAL A 154 -11.83 8.34 0.89
CA VAL A 154 -10.84 8.20 1.95
C VAL A 154 -10.73 9.52 2.70
N SER A 155 -11.06 9.52 3.99
CA SER A 155 -11.05 10.71 4.86
C SER A 155 -9.88 10.74 5.84
N GLU A 156 -9.35 9.57 6.21
CA GLU A 156 -8.22 9.42 7.14
C GLU A 156 -7.13 8.53 6.55
N LEU A 157 -5.87 9.02 6.55
CA LEU A 157 -4.70 8.34 6.03
C LEU A 157 -3.55 8.38 7.03
N TYR A 158 -3.07 7.21 7.46
CA TYR A 158 -1.88 7.08 8.28
C TYR A 158 -0.76 6.41 7.48
N VAL A 159 0.32 7.15 7.30
CA VAL A 159 1.54 6.66 6.63
C VAL A 159 2.43 6.01 7.68
N LEU A 160 2.77 4.74 7.49
CA LEU A 160 3.60 3.98 8.43
C LEU A 160 5.08 4.10 8.05
N ALA A 161 5.92 4.49 9.00
CA ALA A 161 7.34 4.72 8.76
C ALA A 161 8.23 4.30 9.93
N GLY A 162 9.51 4.09 9.63
CA GLY A 162 10.57 3.95 10.63
C GLY A 162 11.39 5.23 10.76
N LEU A 163 11.82 5.56 11.96
CA LEU A 163 12.80 6.61 12.25
C LEU A 163 14.05 5.98 12.85
N MET A 164 15.19 6.18 12.18
CA MET A 164 16.46 5.65 12.68
C MET A 164 16.85 6.35 13.99
N ASP A 165 17.07 5.56 15.03
CA ASP A 165 17.46 6.03 16.34
C ASP A 165 18.28 4.99 17.12
N SER A 166 18.67 5.34 18.35
CA SER A 166 19.38 4.45 19.29
C SER A 166 18.60 3.14 19.55
N PRO A 167 19.28 1.99 19.68
CA PRO A 167 18.63 0.71 20.04
C PRO A 167 17.85 0.75 21.36
N THR A 168 18.17 1.68 22.23
CA THR A 168 17.51 1.86 23.53
C THR A 168 16.20 2.62 23.43
N ARG A 169 16.01 3.39 22.34
CA ARG A 169 14.78 4.15 22.10
C ARG A 169 13.77 3.28 21.38
N LYS A 170 12.69 2.94 22.05
CA LYS A 170 11.62 2.06 21.55
C LYS A 170 10.28 2.78 21.64
N GLU A 171 10.11 3.82 20.84
CA GLU A 171 8.94 4.70 20.87
C GLU A 171 8.11 4.58 19.59
N CYS A 172 6.81 4.84 19.74
CA CYS A 172 5.89 5.06 18.64
C CYS A 172 5.16 6.37 18.85
N PHE A 173 5.00 7.17 17.80
CA PHE A 173 4.32 8.47 17.86
C PHE A 173 3.75 8.85 16.51
N ILE A 174 2.88 9.88 16.49
CA ILE A 174 2.27 10.40 15.28
C ILE A 174 2.70 11.84 15.02
N VAL A 175 2.93 12.15 13.74
CA VAL A 175 3.18 13.50 13.24
C VAL A 175 2.09 13.85 12.22
N PRO A 176 1.07 14.64 12.60
CA PRO A 176 -0.04 15.02 11.73
C PRO A 176 0.32 16.15 10.78
N SER A 177 -0.38 16.23 9.64
CA SER A 177 -0.15 17.23 8.60
C SER A 177 -0.95 18.51 8.78
N SER A 178 -1.92 18.58 9.70
CA SER A 178 -2.71 19.77 9.96
C SER A 178 -2.88 20.05 11.45
N LYS A 179 -3.12 21.33 11.78
CA LYS A 179 -3.37 21.76 13.16
C LYS A 179 -4.66 21.15 13.70
N GLU A 180 -5.69 21.08 12.88
CA GLU A 180 -6.99 20.50 13.26
C GLU A 180 -6.84 19.03 13.60
N HIS A 181 -6.24 18.24 12.71
CA HIS A 181 -5.99 16.81 12.94
C HIS A 181 -5.13 16.58 14.18
N ARG A 182 -4.13 17.43 14.41
CA ARG A 182 -3.30 17.38 15.62
C ARG A 182 -4.14 17.52 16.90
N ILE A 183 -5.03 18.52 16.96
CA ILE A 183 -5.86 18.75 18.14
C ILE A 183 -6.77 17.55 18.39
N ASN A 184 -7.33 16.96 17.34
CA ASN A 184 -8.19 15.77 17.44
C ASN A 184 -7.40 14.58 18.01
N LEU A 185 -6.20 14.31 17.50
CA LEU A 185 -5.33 13.23 17.97
C LEU A 185 -4.88 13.44 19.41
N GLU A 186 -4.43 14.67 19.77
CA GLU A 186 -4.04 15.01 21.17
C GLU A 186 -5.23 14.83 22.14
N THR A 187 -6.43 15.22 21.71
CA THR A 187 -7.67 15.06 22.51
C THR A 187 -8.04 13.58 22.70
N ALA A 188 -7.76 12.75 21.70
CA ALA A 188 -7.96 11.30 21.77
C ALA A 188 -6.86 10.58 22.55
N GLY A 189 -5.86 11.27 23.07
CA GLY A 189 -4.77 10.68 23.87
C GLY A 189 -3.68 10.00 23.06
N VAL A 190 -3.59 10.31 21.76
CA VAL A 190 -2.53 9.81 20.88
C VAL A 190 -1.20 10.50 21.20
N ASP A 191 -0.08 9.78 21.17
CA ASP A 191 1.26 10.37 21.30
C ASP A 191 1.61 11.17 20.03
N VAL A 192 1.41 12.48 20.10
CA VAL A 192 1.66 13.39 18.99
C VAL A 192 2.95 14.18 19.24
N ARG A 193 3.89 14.12 18.29
CA ARG A 193 5.16 14.85 18.36
C ARG A 193 5.12 16.11 17.49
N ARG A 194 5.84 17.14 17.92
CA ARG A 194 5.88 18.47 17.27
C ARG A 194 7.28 18.85 16.80
N ASP A 195 8.30 18.18 17.30
CA ASP A 195 9.71 18.47 17.13
C ASP A 195 10.50 17.31 16.47
N GLU A 196 9.83 16.23 16.11
CA GLU A 196 10.41 15.08 15.44
C GLU A 196 9.62 14.66 14.19
N PRO A 197 10.32 14.19 13.14
CA PRO A 197 11.77 14.27 12.94
C PRO A 197 12.25 15.69 12.63
N SER A 198 13.27 16.19 13.33
CA SER A 198 13.76 17.58 13.21
C SER A 198 14.27 17.94 11.81
N SER A 199 14.75 16.96 11.05
CA SER A 199 15.19 17.10 9.65
C SER A 199 14.05 17.01 8.62
N GLY A 200 12.80 16.79 9.06
CA GLY A 200 11.68 16.48 8.19
C GLY A 200 11.77 15.05 7.62
N ALA A 201 10.90 14.75 6.68
CA ALA A 201 10.83 13.45 6.00
C ALA A 201 10.90 13.63 4.49
N ILE A 202 11.45 12.66 3.77
CA ILE A 202 11.61 12.66 2.32
C ILE A 202 10.99 11.42 1.69
N GLY A 203 10.70 11.49 0.40
CA GLY A 203 10.17 10.38 -0.39
C GLY A 203 8.65 10.40 -0.56
N LEU A 204 8.15 9.44 -1.32
CA LEU A 204 6.71 9.34 -1.61
C LEU A 204 5.88 9.21 -0.32
N THR A 205 6.34 8.45 0.66
CA THR A 205 5.67 8.29 1.95
C THR A 205 5.51 9.61 2.70
N ALA A 206 6.56 10.45 2.71
CA ALA A 206 6.48 11.77 3.32
C ALA A 206 5.49 12.70 2.60
N LEU A 207 5.47 12.64 1.26
CA LEU A 207 4.51 13.40 0.46
C LEU A 207 3.07 12.96 0.74
N MET A 208 2.79 11.64 0.79
CA MET A 208 1.46 11.12 1.13
C MET A 208 1.01 11.61 2.52
N ALA A 209 1.91 11.61 3.51
CA ALA A 209 1.59 12.11 4.85
C ALA A 209 1.30 13.61 4.87
N SER A 210 1.96 14.42 4.04
CA SER A 210 1.89 15.89 4.11
C SER A 210 0.84 16.51 3.19
N LEU A 211 0.48 15.87 2.08
CA LEU A 211 -0.43 16.41 1.07
C LEU A 211 -1.92 16.30 1.44
N GLY A 212 -2.27 15.51 2.47
CA GLY A 212 -3.66 15.25 2.86
C GLY A 212 -4.54 16.50 2.93
N PRO A 213 -4.12 17.57 3.64
CA PRO A 213 -4.94 18.79 3.77
C PRO A 213 -5.27 19.47 2.44
N LEU A 214 -4.42 19.32 1.41
CA LEU A 214 -4.68 19.86 0.07
C LEU A 214 -5.77 19.07 -0.69
N HIS A 215 -6.06 17.86 -0.24
CA HIS A 215 -7.03 16.94 -0.84
C HIS A 215 -8.22 16.64 0.09
N GLY A 216 -8.33 17.35 1.22
CA GLY A 216 -9.42 17.14 2.19
C GLY A 216 -9.31 15.84 2.99
N ILE A 217 -8.10 15.25 3.08
CA ILE A 217 -7.82 14.03 3.84
C ILE A 217 -7.07 14.40 5.12
N HIS A 218 -7.53 13.90 6.26
CA HIS A 218 -6.78 13.95 7.51
C HIS A 218 -5.61 12.96 7.44
N SER A 219 -4.42 13.45 7.16
CA SER A 219 -3.25 12.60 7.01
C SER A 219 -2.22 12.82 8.13
N ALA A 220 -1.50 11.76 8.48
CA ALA A 220 -0.44 11.77 9.46
C ALA A 220 0.61 10.71 9.16
N CYS A 221 1.82 10.89 9.69
CA CYS A 221 2.84 9.86 9.71
C CYS A 221 2.86 9.18 11.09
N ALA A 222 2.61 7.87 11.15
CA ALA A 222 2.78 7.05 12.33
C ALA A 222 4.18 6.42 12.26
N ILE A 223 4.99 6.70 13.26
CA ILE A 223 6.43 6.43 13.26
C ILE A 223 6.78 5.51 14.41
N ALA A 224 7.57 4.46 14.14
CA ALA A 224 8.27 3.73 15.18
C ALA A 224 9.78 3.94 15.05
N THR A 225 10.46 4.12 16.18
CA THR A 225 11.93 4.18 16.22
C THR A 225 12.53 2.81 15.90
N THR A 226 13.61 2.77 15.13
CA THR A 226 14.30 1.56 14.68
C THR A 226 15.80 1.80 14.58
N VAL A 227 16.58 0.73 14.66
CA VAL A 227 18.03 0.79 14.38
C VAL A 227 18.32 0.90 12.87
N GLY A 228 17.32 0.81 12.03
CA GLY A 228 17.45 0.97 10.57
C GLY A 228 17.98 -0.27 9.83
N SER A 229 18.13 -1.42 10.51
CA SER A 229 18.44 -2.68 9.83
C SER A 229 17.28 -3.09 8.90
N SER A 230 17.58 -3.80 7.81
CA SER A 230 16.56 -4.27 6.88
C SER A 230 15.59 -5.22 7.60
N GLY A 231 14.32 -4.81 7.75
CA GLY A 231 13.27 -5.63 8.36
C GLY A 231 13.29 -5.65 9.89
N ASP A 232 13.04 -4.50 10.53
CA ASP A 232 12.84 -4.43 11.99
C ASP A 232 11.41 -4.88 12.36
N VAL A 233 11.25 -6.20 12.50
CA VAL A 233 9.97 -6.84 12.86
C VAL A 233 9.45 -6.32 14.21
N PHE A 234 10.33 -6.09 15.19
CA PHE A 234 9.92 -5.61 16.52
C PHE A 234 9.42 -4.17 16.47
N ALA A 235 10.04 -3.31 15.66
CA ALA A 235 9.52 -1.95 15.45
C ALA A 235 8.18 -1.97 14.72
N SER A 236 8.01 -2.85 13.71
CA SER A 236 6.75 -3.04 13.00
C SER A 236 5.63 -3.50 13.92
N GLN A 237 5.90 -4.45 14.81
CA GLN A 237 4.94 -4.94 15.78
C GLN A 237 4.55 -3.85 16.80
N ARG A 238 5.52 -3.12 17.36
CA ARG A 238 5.24 -1.98 18.25
C ARG A 238 4.37 -0.92 17.59
N LEU A 239 4.60 -0.66 16.30
CA LEU A 239 3.78 0.31 15.54
C LEU A 239 2.33 -0.15 15.42
N LEU A 240 2.10 -1.44 15.13
CA LEU A 240 0.76 -2.01 15.06
C LEU A 240 0.06 -2.00 16.41
N GLU A 241 0.77 -2.36 17.49
CA GLU A 241 0.24 -2.32 18.87
C GLU A 241 -0.12 -0.88 19.29
N ALA A 242 0.71 0.10 18.90
CA ALA A 242 0.43 1.51 19.16
C ALA A 242 -0.81 2.01 18.39
N LEU A 243 -0.91 1.68 17.09
CA LEU A 243 -2.08 2.02 16.28
C LEU A 243 -3.36 1.41 16.84
N ASP A 244 -3.30 0.15 17.26
CA ASP A 244 -4.44 -0.53 17.89
C ASP A 244 -4.85 0.16 19.19
N GLY A 245 -3.88 0.45 20.06
CA GLY A 245 -4.12 1.14 21.32
C GLY A 245 -4.66 2.56 21.17
N TRP A 246 -4.28 3.28 20.10
CA TRP A 246 -4.77 4.65 19.84
C TRP A 246 -6.16 4.70 19.20
N PHE A 247 -6.46 3.74 18.34
CA PHE A 247 -7.63 3.83 17.46
C PHE A 247 -8.66 2.73 17.64
N ASP A 248 -8.41 1.75 18.54
CA ASP A 248 -9.27 0.59 18.81
C ASP A 248 -9.65 -0.15 17.50
N LEU A 249 -8.62 -0.54 16.75
CA LEU A 249 -8.79 -1.13 15.41
C LEU A 249 -9.09 -2.64 15.46
N GLY A 250 -8.79 -3.30 16.57
CA GLY A 250 -8.89 -4.76 16.69
C GLY A 250 -7.82 -5.51 15.90
N ILE A 251 -6.65 -4.89 15.71
CA ILE A 251 -5.47 -5.47 15.03
C ILE A 251 -4.40 -5.96 16.02
N ALA A 252 -4.57 -5.69 17.33
CA ALA A 252 -3.75 -6.29 18.37
C ALA A 252 -4.06 -7.79 18.45
N LEU A 253 -3.01 -8.59 18.40
CA LEU A 253 -3.14 -10.03 18.39
C LEU A 253 -3.06 -10.60 19.82
N PRO A 254 -3.82 -11.66 20.14
CA PRO A 254 -3.61 -12.44 21.36
C PRO A 254 -2.17 -12.94 21.44
N ALA A 255 -1.66 -13.19 22.64
CA ALA A 255 -0.25 -13.51 22.88
C ALA A 255 0.25 -14.74 22.09
N ASP A 256 -0.60 -15.71 21.86
CA ASP A 256 -0.33 -16.89 21.02
C ASP A 256 -0.26 -16.55 19.54
N ALA A 257 -1.12 -15.66 19.07
CA ALA A 257 -1.09 -15.19 17.68
C ALA A 257 0.05 -14.19 17.43
N GLN A 258 0.50 -13.43 18.46
CA GLN A 258 1.66 -12.54 18.36
C GLN A 258 2.95 -13.29 18.02
N ALA A 259 3.16 -14.49 18.58
CA ALA A 259 4.31 -15.32 18.24
C ALA A 259 4.28 -15.73 16.76
N MET A 260 3.12 -16.14 16.24
CA MET A 260 2.93 -16.48 14.83
C MET A 260 3.12 -15.26 13.91
N LEU A 261 2.65 -14.09 14.31
CA LEU A 261 2.87 -12.86 13.57
C LEU A 261 4.35 -12.51 13.52
N SER A 262 5.05 -12.58 14.65
CA SER A 262 6.49 -12.31 14.70
C SER A 262 7.28 -13.24 13.79
N GLU A 263 6.95 -14.51 13.74
CA GLU A 263 7.57 -15.48 12.83
C GLU A 263 7.27 -15.16 11.37
N LYS A 264 6.01 -14.84 11.03
CA LYS A 264 5.62 -14.44 9.67
C LYS A 264 6.27 -13.13 9.26
N LEU A 265 6.27 -12.11 10.12
CA LEU A 265 6.93 -10.84 9.85
C LEU A 265 8.45 -11.03 9.67
N ALA A 266 9.07 -11.91 10.46
CA ALA A 266 10.47 -12.25 10.27
C ALA A 266 10.76 -12.92 8.92
N SER A 267 9.84 -13.75 8.43
CA SER A 267 9.96 -14.39 7.11
C SER A 267 9.80 -13.41 5.94
N LEU A 268 9.11 -12.28 6.17
CA LEU A 268 8.91 -11.21 5.19
C LEU A 268 10.03 -10.15 5.24
N ALA A 269 10.83 -10.13 6.30
CA ALA A 269 11.93 -9.20 6.43
C ALA A 269 12.89 -9.39 5.24
N PRO A 270 13.20 -8.35 4.45
CA PRO A 270 14.11 -8.49 3.33
C PRO A 270 15.46 -8.98 3.86
N LYS A 271 16.01 -9.99 3.20
CA LYS A 271 17.33 -10.50 3.48
C LYS A 271 18.36 -9.37 3.42
N SER A 272 19.40 -9.44 4.19
CA SER A 272 20.50 -8.44 4.15
C SER A 272 21.10 -8.35 2.74
N LYS A 273 21.76 -7.23 2.41
CA LYS A 273 22.50 -7.14 1.14
C LYS A 273 23.50 -8.27 0.96
N GLU A 274 24.05 -8.76 2.05
CA GLU A 274 24.99 -9.88 2.07
C GLU A 274 24.31 -11.20 1.70
N ASP A 275 23.06 -11.40 2.16
CA ASP A 275 22.25 -12.57 1.78
C ASP A 275 21.86 -12.53 0.31
N TYR A 276 21.51 -11.35 -0.24
CA TYR A 276 21.24 -11.19 -1.68
C TYR A 276 22.48 -11.44 -2.53
N VAL A 277 23.64 -10.97 -2.10
CA VAL A 277 24.91 -11.21 -2.82
C VAL A 277 25.29 -12.68 -2.76
N ALA A 278 25.10 -13.36 -1.63
CA ALA A 278 25.33 -14.80 -1.50
C ALA A 278 24.36 -15.59 -2.40
N GLU A 279 23.07 -15.27 -2.39
CA GLU A 279 22.04 -15.93 -3.20
C GLU A 279 22.26 -15.71 -4.71
N LEU A 280 22.69 -14.51 -5.13
CA LEU A 280 23.06 -14.21 -6.52
C LEU A 280 24.36 -14.91 -6.97
N THR A 281 25.28 -15.20 -6.04
CA THR A 281 26.51 -15.91 -6.35
C THR A 281 26.37 -17.44 -6.31
N GLU A 282 25.39 -17.95 -5.56
CA GLU A 282 25.10 -19.39 -5.44
C GLU A 282 24.05 -19.89 -6.45
N SER A 283 23.26 -18.99 -7.06
CA SER A 283 22.25 -19.37 -8.04
C SER A 283 22.80 -19.26 -9.47
N PRO A 284 23.03 -20.39 -10.17
CA PRO A 284 23.55 -20.35 -11.54
C PRO A 284 22.54 -19.84 -12.59
N ASP A 285 21.30 -19.56 -12.19
CA ASP A 285 20.19 -19.20 -13.09
C ASP A 285 19.75 -17.73 -13.02
N ALA A 286 20.58 -16.83 -12.49
CA ALA A 286 20.31 -15.39 -12.55
C ALA A 286 20.48 -14.88 -13.99
N PHE A 287 19.42 -14.95 -14.78
CA PHE A 287 19.39 -14.32 -16.11
C PHE A 287 19.25 -12.81 -15.99
N TYR A 288 20.28 -12.08 -16.38
CA TYR A 288 20.18 -10.68 -16.75
C TYR A 288 19.69 -10.60 -18.22
N MET A 289 18.50 -10.11 -18.45
CA MET A 289 18.07 -9.64 -19.76
C MET A 289 18.22 -8.14 -19.86
#